data_030d1ce1bdf9b23432a5b31395e1de6c
#
_entry.id   030d1ce1bdf9b23432a5b31395e1de6c
#
_cell.length_a   1.000
_cell.length_b   1.000
_cell.length_c   1.000
_cell.angle_alpha   90.00
_cell.angle_beta   90.00
_cell.angle_gamma   90.00
#
_symmetry.space_group_name_H-M   'P 1'
#
loop_
_entity.id
_entity.type
_entity.pdbx_description
1 polymer ?
#
loop_
_entity_poly.entity_id
_entity_poly.type
_entity_poly.pdbx_seq_one_letter_code
_entity_poly.pdbx_strand_id
1 'polypeptide(L)'
;MTKHPLRKYLGAAGQLLVGILIIVIIVIVLQNLLGFVQVQTAPPGWQIIRPPQEVSTLVIANDTVWTGGKDGIILIDRSTGRQISTPGPAPSFGYVRQILRDRMGQIWVGHDGGLARFRNGSWEVIAPAPGVPFSKVLSIAQRHDGTIVIGTDTDVFSSANGSWTSLLVNNRPTVASADVLFEDREGNLWVGCGAPAHGGLYRLNRTTWSSFSMQDGLPHLSIRSITQTRGGTIWVAAGFSRQGGAALYSGGTWTNLTVRDGLAGESTRSVFEDSMSRMWIGSEYDGIAVGRPGSWNVITEKDGLAGYEVKVMAQDANGTYWLGTNSGLNRVDPYAAYP
;
A
#
# COMPACT_ATOMS: atom_id res chain seq x y z
N MET A 1 -30.35 -34.53 71.34
CA MET A 1 -29.31 -34.53 70.31
C MET A 1 -29.47 -33.23 69.48
N THR A 2 -28.78 -32.22 69.88
CA THR A 2 -28.81 -30.86 69.22
C THR A 2 -27.83 -30.81 68.03
N LYS A 3 -28.36 -30.73 66.82
CA LYS A 3 -27.57 -30.57 65.61
C LYS A 3 -26.96 -29.19 65.64
N HIS A 4 -25.64 -29.15 65.54
CA HIS A 4 -24.79 -27.97 65.56
C HIS A 4 -25.18 -26.93 64.49
N PRO A 5 -25.39 -25.67 64.85
CA PRO A 5 -25.67 -24.56 63.89
C PRO A 5 -24.47 -24.17 62.98
N LEU A 6 -23.25 -24.61 63.31
CA LEU A 6 -22.01 -24.30 62.60
C LEU A 6 -22.00 -24.76 61.13
N ARG A 7 -22.70 -25.79 60.71
CA ARG A 7 -22.73 -26.29 59.35
C ARG A 7 -23.48 -25.36 58.35
N LYS A 8 -24.41 -24.54 58.86
CA LYS A 8 -25.15 -23.57 58.05
C LYS A 8 -24.32 -22.32 57.80
N TYR A 9 -23.50 -21.89 58.76
CA TYR A 9 -22.65 -20.71 58.62
C TYR A 9 -21.40 -20.96 57.70
N LEU A 10 -20.85 -22.17 57.73
CA LEU A 10 -19.81 -22.60 56.81
C LEU A 10 -20.31 -22.65 55.36
N GLY A 11 -21.57 -23.00 55.12
CA GLY A 11 -22.18 -22.97 53.79
C GLY A 11 -22.38 -21.54 53.25
N ALA A 12 -22.83 -20.63 54.11
CA ALA A 12 -23.03 -19.22 53.74
C ALA A 12 -21.69 -18.49 53.51
N ALA A 13 -20.70 -18.74 54.38
CA ALA A 13 -19.35 -18.17 54.20
C ALA A 13 -18.66 -18.72 52.95
N GLY A 14 -18.83 -20.01 52.62
CA GLY A 14 -18.34 -20.61 51.39
C GLY A 14 -18.97 -19.99 50.12
N GLN A 15 -20.28 -19.78 50.12
CA GLN A 15 -21.00 -19.12 49.04
C GLN A 15 -20.55 -17.65 48.85
N LEU A 16 -20.33 -16.94 49.94
CA LEU A 16 -19.80 -15.55 49.90
C LEU A 16 -18.38 -15.50 49.31
N LEU A 17 -17.50 -16.42 49.72
CA LEU A 17 -16.16 -16.53 49.19
C LEU A 17 -16.13 -16.85 47.70
N VAL A 18 -16.98 -17.77 47.24
CA VAL A 18 -17.12 -18.10 45.82
C VAL A 18 -17.65 -16.88 45.02
N GLY A 19 -18.65 -16.17 45.57
CA GLY A 19 -19.16 -14.93 44.95
C GLY A 19 -18.09 -13.84 44.82
N ILE A 20 -17.30 -13.61 45.85
CA ILE A 20 -16.18 -12.66 45.81
C ILE A 20 -15.14 -13.09 44.78
N LEU A 21 -14.76 -14.36 44.72
CA LEU A 21 -13.80 -14.90 43.77
C LEU A 21 -14.27 -14.68 42.31
N ILE A 22 -15.56 -14.95 42.03
CA ILE A 22 -16.16 -14.72 40.72
C ILE A 22 -16.09 -13.22 40.34
N ILE A 23 -16.42 -12.31 41.25
CA ILE A 23 -16.33 -10.87 41.01
C ILE A 23 -14.91 -10.45 40.72
N VAL A 24 -13.92 -10.94 41.48
CA VAL A 24 -12.51 -10.65 41.27
C VAL A 24 -12.04 -11.15 39.89
N ILE A 25 -12.44 -12.36 39.50
CA ILE A 25 -12.12 -12.91 38.18
C ILE A 25 -12.75 -12.04 37.07
N ILE A 26 -14.02 -11.65 37.22
CA ILE A 26 -14.70 -10.77 36.27
C ILE A 26 -13.98 -9.40 36.14
N VAL A 27 -13.57 -8.80 37.26
CA VAL A 27 -12.84 -7.56 37.28
C VAL A 27 -11.48 -7.71 36.60
N ILE A 28 -10.74 -8.78 36.87
CA ILE A 28 -9.45 -9.06 36.23
C ILE A 28 -9.64 -9.28 34.71
N VAL A 29 -10.67 -10.04 34.31
CA VAL A 29 -10.98 -10.24 32.87
C VAL A 29 -11.38 -8.93 32.21
N LEU A 30 -12.22 -8.11 32.84
CA LEU A 30 -12.59 -6.78 32.35
C LEU A 30 -11.40 -5.83 32.28
N GLN A 31 -10.53 -5.81 33.27
CA GLN A 31 -9.31 -5.01 33.27
C GLN A 31 -8.34 -5.45 32.15
N ASN A 32 -8.21 -6.76 31.94
CA ASN A 32 -7.42 -7.27 30.82
C ASN A 32 -8.09 -6.94 29.46
N LEU A 33 -9.40 -7.10 29.32
CA LEU A 33 -10.14 -6.72 28.13
C LEU A 33 -10.07 -5.19 27.84
N LEU A 34 -10.22 -4.36 28.86
CA LEU A 34 -10.08 -2.90 28.75
C LEU A 34 -8.62 -2.47 28.52
N GLY A 35 -7.64 -3.22 29.07
CA GLY A 35 -6.23 -3.02 28.81
C GLY A 35 -5.81 -3.45 27.40
N PHE A 36 -6.54 -4.39 26.75
CA PHE A 36 -6.36 -4.73 25.32
C PHE A 36 -7.04 -3.75 24.38
N VAL A 37 -8.00 -2.97 24.82
CA VAL A 37 -8.51 -1.80 24.08
C VAL A 37 -7.63 -0.60 24.44
N GLN A 38 -6.37 -0.65 24.08
CA GLN A 38 -5.61 0.59 23.87
C GLN A 38 -6.27 1.29 22.68
N VAL A 39 -7.09 2.28 22.94
CA VAL A 39 -7.45 3.26 21.93
C VAL A 39 -6.12 3.89 21.53
N GLN A 40 -5.61 3.50 20.37
CA GLN A 40 -4.41 4.07 19.80
C GLN A 40 -4.73 5.55 19.53
N THR A 41 -4.38 6.42 20.47
CA THR A 41 -4.50 7.85 20.30
C THR A 41 -3.36 8.28 19.40
N ALA A 42 -3.69 8.66 18.17
CA ALA A 42 -2.71 9.19 17.24
C ALA A 42 -2.06 10.45 17.86
N PRO A 43 -0.75 10.65 17.69
CA PRO A 43 -0.08 11.84 18.18
C PRO A 43 -0.63 13.12 17.51
N PRO A 44 -0.38 14.32 18.08
CA PRO A 44 -0.85 15.57 17.48
C PRO A 44 -0.42 15.70 16.01
N GLY A 45 -1.39 16.07 15.16
CA GLY A 45 -1.19 16.16 13.71
C GLY A 45 -1.31 14.83 12.95
N TRP A 46 -1.53 13.72 13.64
CA TRP A 46 -1.83 12.43 13.04
C TRP A 46 -3.31 12.09 13.19
N GLN A 47 -3.91 11.60 12.13
CA GLN A 47 -5.28 11.09 12.11
C GLN A 47 -5.29 9.69 11.52
N ILE A 48 -5.95 8.74 12.21
CA ILE A 48 -6.24 7.41 11.68
C ILE A 48 -7.67 7.41 11.17
N ILE A 49 -7.86 7.02 9.92
CA ILE A 49 -9.14 7.00 9.22
C ILE A 49 -9.54 5.55 8.96
N ARG A 50 -10.72 5.15 9.47
CA ARG A 50 -11.35 3.84 9.27
C ARG A 50 -12.87 4.01 9.19
N PRO A 51 -13.59 3.45 8.16
CA PRO A 51 -13.03 2.82 6.99
C PRO A 51 -12.23 3.82 6.14
N PRO A 52 -11.32 3.34 5.26
CA PRO A 52 -11.11 1.97 4.81
C PRO A 52 -10.38 1.09 5.83
N GLN A 53 -10.63 -0.24 5.78
CA GLN A 53 -9.93 -1.22 6.63
C GLN A 53 -8.51 -1.51 6.12
N GLU A 54 -8.31 -1.36 4.81
CA GLU A 54 -7.04 -1.57 4.13
C GLU A 54 -6.94 -0.63 2.94
N VAL A 55 -5.76 -0.04 2.73
CA VAL A 55 -5.47 0.83 1.58
C VAL A 55 -4.24 0.31 0.85
N SER A 56 -4.45 -0.27 -0.32
CA SER A 56 -3.38 -0.76 -1.20
C SER A 56 -2.93 0.28 -2.23
N THR A 57 -3.79 1.24 -2.52
CA THR A 57 -3.56 2.30 -3.51
C THR A 57 -4.33 3.55 -3.15
N LEU A 58 -3.80 4.71 -3.50
CA LEU A 58 -4.51 5.97 -3.39
C LEU A 58 -4.08 6.98 -4.47
N VAL A 59 -4.97 7.89 -4.82
CA VAL A 59 -4.63 9.09 -5.60
C VAL A 59 -5.35 10.31 -5.03
N ILE A 60 -4.69 11.46 -5.12
CA ILE A 60 -5.24 12.73 -4.68
C ILE A 60 -5.78 13.45 -5.91
N ALA A 61 -7.08 13.69 -5.93
CA ALA A 61 -7.79 14.34 -7.03
C ALA A 61 -8.60 15.53 -6.48
N ASN A 62 -8.10 16.74 -6.71
CA ASN A 62 -8.68 17.98 -6.18
C ASN A 62 -8.81 17.93 -4.65
N ASP A 63 -10.02 18.03 -4.12
CA ASP A 63 -10.32 18.00 -2.67
C ASP A 63 -10.65 16.59 -2.15
N THR A 64 -10.37 15.57 -2.95
CA THR A 64 -10.71 14.18 -2.62
C THR A 64 -9.49 13.28 -2.68
N VAL A 65 -9.35 12.42 -1.69
CA VAL A 65 -8.43 11.28 -1.71
C VAL A 65 -9.23 10.03 -2.06
N TRP A 66 -8.92 9.46 -3.20
CA TRP A 66 -9.47 8.18 -3.66
C TRP A 66 -8.62 7.06 -3.09
N THR A 67 -9.19 6.19 -2.30
CA THR A 67 -8.50 5.03 -1.74
C THR A 67 -9.08 3.75 -2.30
N GLY A 68 -8.23 2.75 -2.47
CA GLY A 68 -8.62 1.42 -2.95
C GLY A 68 -7.93 0.30 -2.18
N GLY A 69 -8.61 -0.82 -2.06
CA GLY A 69 -8.15 -2.00 -1.37
C GLY A 69 -9.24 -3.07 -1.32
N LYS A 70 -9.28 -3.85 -0.25
CA LYS A 70 -10.28 -4.92 -0.07
C LYS A 70 -11.72 -4.43 0.06
N ASP A 71 -11.90 -3.17 0.50
CA ASP A 71 -13.21 -2.55 0.68
C ASP A 71 -13.71 -1.86 -0.63
N GLY A 72 -13.05 -2.11 -1.76
CA GLY A 72 -13.32 -1.43 -3.02
C GLY A 72 -12.77 -0.01 -3.01
N ILE A 73 -13.55 0.95 -3.54
CA ILE A 73 -13.21 2.38 -3.57
C ILE A 73 -13.89 3.09 -2.41
N ILE A 74 -13.10 3.81 -1.62
CA ILE A 74 -13.60 4.72 -0.58
C ILE A 74 -13.00 6.10 -0.84
N LEU A 75 -13.86 7.13 -0.79
CA LEU A 75 -13.47 8.51 -0.98
C LEU A 75 -13.39 9.24 0.36
N ILE A 76 -12.33 10.01 0.51
CA ILE A 76 -12.07 10.80 1.72
C ILE A 76 -11.96 12.27 1.32
N ASP A 77 -12.66 13.13 2.02
CA ASP A 77 -12.50 14.57 1.92
C ASP A 77 -11.10 14.96 2.43
N ARG A 78 -10.31 15.60 1.56
CA ARG A 78 -8.91 15.90 1.83
C ARG A 78 -8.71 16.85 3.01
N SER A 79 -9.63 17.77 3.22
CA SER A 79 -9.52 18.80 4.26
C SER A 79 -9.85 18.25 5.65
N THR A 80 -10.89 17.44 5.73
CA THR A 80 -11.45 16.96 7.00
C THR A 80 -11.03 15.53 7.37
N GLY A 81 -10.56 14.72 6.40
CA GLY A 81 -10.32 13.30 6.58
C GLY A 81 -11.59 12.46 6.74
N ARG A 82 -12.76 12.99 6.42
CA ARG A 82 -14.03 12.28 6.53
C ARG A 82 -14.35 11.53 5.24
N GLN A 83 -14.98 10.37 5.39
CA GLN A 83 -15.51 9.64 4.24
C GLN A 83 -16.62 10.44 3.57
N ILE A 84 -16.63 10.44 2.24
CA ILE A 84 -17.67 11.02 1.41
C ILE A 84 -18.25 9.97 0.46
N SER A 85 -19.44 10.23 -0.08
CA SER A 85 -20.11 9.30 -0.97
C SER A 85 -19.38 9.14 -2.30
N THR A 86 -19.28 7.89 -2.79
CA THR A 86 -18.77 7.60 -4.12
C THR A 86 -19.76 8.12 -5.17
N PRO A 87 -19.33 8.89 -6.17
CA PRO A 87 -20.23 9.43 -7.18
C PRO A 87 -20.76 8.33 -8.11
N GLY A 88 -22.06 8.29 -8.30
CA GLY A 88 -22.76 7.33 -9.17
C GLY A 88 -22.72 5.88 -8.68
N PRO A 89 -23.39 4.98 -9.38
CA PRO A 89 -23.32 3.54 -9.09
C PRO A 89 -21.96 2.99 -9.53
N ALA A 90 -21.09 2.70 -8.55
CA ALA A 90 -19.80 2.09 -8.82
C ALA A 90 -19.97 0.59 -9.15
N PRO A 91 -19.16 0.04 -10.07
CA PRO A 91 -19.12 -1.40 -10.30
C PRO A 91 -18.58 -2.15 -9.08
N SER A 92 -18.83 -3.44 -9.01
CA SER A 92 -18.21 -4.29 -8.00
C SER A 92 -16.75 -4.53 -8.37
N PHE A 93 -15.83 -4.00 -7.58
CA PHE A 93 -14.41 -4.09 -7.88
C PHE A 93 -13.73 -5.36 -7.32
N GLY A 94 -14.32 -6.01 -6.30
CA GLY A 94 -13.56 -6.95 -5.47
C GLY A 94 -12.36 -6.23 -4.83
N TYR A 95 -11.16 -6.79 -4.97
CA TYR A 95 -9.95 -6.13 -4.48
C TYR A 95 -9.42 -5.11 -5.49
N VAL A 96 -9.31 -3.84 -5.10
CA VAL A 96 -8.71 -2.78 -5.92
C VAL A 96 -7.20 -2.83 -5.78
N ARG A 97 -6.51 -2.99 -6.91
CA ARG A 97 -5.06 -3.15 -6.99
C ARG A 97 -4.33 -1.83 -7.18
N GLN A 98 -4.82 -1.02 -8.12
CA GLN A 98 -4.26 0.29 -8.37
C GLN A 98 -5.32 1.28 -8.84
N ILE A 99 -5.18 2.53 -8.41
CA ILE A 99 -5.90 3.70 -8.92
C ILE A 99 -4.88 4.60 -9.61
N LEU A 100 -5.23 5.10 -10.80
CA LEU A 100 -4.47 6.11 -11.52
C LEU A 100 -5.39 7.29 -11.86
N ARG A 101 -4.95 8.51 -11.58
CA ARG A 101 -5.53 9.72 -12.19
C ARG A 101 -4.72 10.07 -13.41
N ASP A 102 -5.35 10.03 -14.59
CA ASP A 102 -4.69 10.42 -15.83
C ASP A 102 -4.60 11.97 -15.97
N ARG A 103 -3.85 12.43 -16.99
CA ARG A 103 -3.64 13.87 -17.25
C ARG A 103 -4.92 14.61 -17.66
N MET A 104 -5.96 13.88 -18.10
CA MET A 104 -7.29 14.44 -18.40
C MET A 104 -8.18 14.49 -17.15
N GLY A 105 -7.67 14.04 -15.99
CA GLY A 105 -8.39 14.00 -14.71
C GLY A 105 -9.32 12.80 -14.55
N GLN A 106 -9.30 11.82 -15.46
CA GLN A 106 -10.07 10.59 -15.35
C GLN A 106 -9.42 9.66 -14.32
N ILE A 107 -10.24 8.90 -13.61
CA ILE A 107 -9.76 7.93 -12.62
C ILE A 107 -9.86 6.53 -13.23
N TRP A 108 -8.73 5.85 -13.35
CA TRP A 108 -8.63 4.47 -13.78
C TRP A 108 -8.46 3.57 -12.57
N VAL A 109 -9.14 2.43 -12.56
CA VAL A 109 -9.15 1.47 -11.46
C VAL A 109 -8.85 0.08 -11.98
N GLY A 110 -7.68 -0.45 -11.63
CA GLY A 110 -7.31 -1.85 -11.84
C GLY A 110 -7.72 -2.69 -10.63
N HIS A 111 -8.41 -3.79 -10.88
CA HIS A 111 -8.96 -4.63 -9.81
C HIS A 111 -9.02 -6.11 -10.21
N ASP A 112 -9.38 -6.98 -9.26
CA ASP A 112 -9.42 -8.44 -9.50
C ASP A 112 -10.46 -8.88 -10.55
N GLY A 113 -11.40 -8.02 -10.91
CA GLY A 113 -12.37 -8.27 -11.99
C GLY A 113 -12.04 -7.56 -13.31
N GLY A 114 -10.91 -6.84 -13.41
CA GLY A 114 -10.48 -6.16 -14.64
C GLY A 114 -10.13 -4.68 -14.48
N LEU A 115 -10.64 -3.86 -15.40
CA LEU A 115 -10.35 -2.44 -15.49
C LEU A 115 -11.63 -1.62 -15.54
N ALA A 116 -11.71 -0.56 -14.76
CA ALA A 116 -12.79 0.40 -14.82
C ALA A 116 -12.25 1.83 -14.94
N ARG A 117 -13.07 2.74 -15.44
CA ARG A 117 -12.74 4.17 -15.57
C ARG A 117 -13.90 5.02 -15.07
N PHE A 118 -13.59 6.03 -14.29
CA PHE A 118 -14.53 7.09 -13.91
C PHE A 118 -14.23 8.36 -14.67
N ARG A 119 -15.21 8.87 -15.40
CA ARG A 119 -15.12 10.15 -16.14
C ARG A 119 -16.46 10.82 -16.21
N ASN A 120 -16.49 12.13 -16.17
CA ASN A 120 -17.71 12.96 -16.32
C ASN A 120 -18.85 12.50 -15.38
N GLY A 121 -18.51 12.11 -14.14
CA GLY A 121 -19.49 11.68 -13.14
C GLY A 121 -20.01 10.25 -13.30
N SER A 122 -19.51 9.47 -14.25
CA SER A 122 -19.98 8.12 -14.57
C SER A 122 -18.87 7.09 -14.59
N TRP A 123 -19.21 5.87 -14.20
CA TRP A 123 -18.34 4.69 -14.29
C TRP A 123 -18.51 3.98 -15.63
N GLU A 124 -17.40 3.50 -16.16
CA GLU A 124 -17.32 2.67 -17.36
C GLU A 124 -16.45 1.45 -17.06
N VAL A 125 -16.97 0.25 -17.28
CA VAL A 125 -16.19 -0.99 -17.24
C VAL A 125 -15.53 -1.18 -18.59
N ILE A 126 -14.20 -1.28 -18.59
CA ILE A 126 -13.42 -1.47 -19.81
C ILE A 126 -13.35 -2.96 -20.11
N ALA A 127 -14.05 -3.38 -21.15
CA ALA A 127 -14.02 -4.76 -21.60
C ALA A 127 -12.66 -5.10 -22.24
N PRO A 128 -12.15 -6.33 -22.04
CA PRO A 128 -11.03 -6.84 -22.81
C PRO A 128 -11.36 -6.85 -24.30
N ALA A 129 -10.40 -6.45 -25.14
CA ALA A 129 -10.57 -6.56 -26.57
C ALA A 129 -10.47 -8.05 -27.03
N PRO A 130 -11.07 -8.43 -28.15
CA PRO A 130 -10.89 -9.78 -28.72
C PRO A 130 -9.39 -10.10 -28.89
N GLY A 131 -8.96 -11.24 -28.35
CA GLY A 131 -7.54 -11.66 -28.38
C GLY A 131 -6.63 -11.03 -27.33
N VAL A 132 -7.16 -10.21 -26.43
CA VAL A 132 -6.43 -9.56 -25.32
C VAL A 132 -7.18 -9.82 -24.00
N PRO A 133 -7.21 -11.06 -23.51
CA PRO A 133 -7.93 -11.38 -22.28
C PRO A 133 -7.14 -10.83 -21.08
N PHE A 134 -7.74 -9.91 -20.33
CA PHE A 134 -7.31 -9.60 -18.98
C PHE A 134 -8.50 -9.70 -18.03
N SER A 135 -8.40 -10.56 -17.06
CA SER A 135 -9.40 -10.72 -16.00
C SER A 135 -9.02 -10.00 -14.73
N LYS A 136 -7.75 -9.63 -14.61
CA LYS A 136 -7.17 -8.99 -13.43
C LYS A 136 -6.14 -7.96 -13.86
N VAL A 137 -6.32 -6.73 -13.39
CA VAL A 137 -5.37 -5.64 -13.64
C VAL A 137 -4.67 -5.29 -12.33
N LEU A 138 -3.37 -5.52 -12.31
CA LEU A 138 -2.52 -5.36 -11.11
C LEU A 138 -1.93 -3.95 -11.02
N SER A 139 -1.59 -3.37 -12.17
CA SER A 139 -0.94 -2.07 -12.25
C SER A 139 -1.38 -1.27 -13.46
N ILE A 140 -1.31 0.05 -13.35
CA ILE A 140 -1.70 0.99 -14.41
C ILE A 140 -0.67 2.13 -14.44
N ALA A 141 -0.21 2.50 -15.62
CA ALA A 141 0.59 3.70 -15.84
C ALA A 141 0.08 4.49 -17.03
N GLN A 142 0.31 5.82 -17.03
CA GLN A 142 0.12 6.65 -18.21
C GLN A 142 1.48 7.10 -18.73
N ARG A 143 1.75 6.81 -19.98
CA ARG A 143 2.99 7.24 -20.65
C ARG A 143 2.97 8.73 -21.02
N HIS A 144 4.13 9.28 -21.33
CA HIS A 144 4.30 10.69 -21.73
C HIS A 144 3.46 11.05 -22.98
N ASP A 145 3.24 10.11 -23.89
CA ASP A 145 2.39 10.27 -25.07
C ASP A 145 0.88 10.20 -24.78
N GLY A 146 0.50 9.97 -23.52
CA GLY A 146 -0.88 9.84 -23.08
C GLY A 146 -1.42 8.40 -23.10
N THR A 147 -0.69 7.45 -23.65
CA THR A 147 -1.05 6.04 -23.70
C THR A 147 -1.21 5.47 -22.30
N ILE A 148 -2.29 4.71 -22.07
CA ILE A 148 -2.48 3.94 -20.83
C ILE A 148 -1.87 2.55 -21.02
N VAL A 149 -1.08 2.15 -20.04
CA VAL A 149 -0.47 0.81 -19.97
C VAL A 149 -0.99 0.11 -18.73
N ILE A 150 -1.36 -1.17 -18.88
CA ILE A 150 -1.81 -2.02 -17.77
C ILE A 150 -0.92 -3.24 -17.63
N GLY A 151 -0.66 -3.61 -16.38
CA GLY A 151 0.00 -4.85 -16.00
C GLY A 151 -0.99 -5.87 -15.47
N THR A 152 -0.84 -7.10 -15.90
CA THR A 152 -1.65 -8.24 -15.48
C THR A 152 -0.77 -9.33 -14.84
N ASP A 153 -1.36 -10.44 -14.50
CA ASP A 153 -0.64 -11.61 -13.99
C ASP A 153 0.30 -12.27 -15.02
N THR A 154 0.08 -12.03 -16.33
CA THR A 154 0.81 -12.71 -17.41
C THR A 154 1.38 -11.79 -18.48
N ASP A 155 0.95 -10.52 -18.54
CA ASP A 155 1.31 -9.65 -19.67
C ASP A 155 1.26 -8.15 -19.29
N VAL A 156 1.76 -7.32 -20.18
CA VAL A 156 1.67 -5.86 -20.15
C VAL A 156 1.02 -5.40 -21.43
N PHE A 157 -0.11 -4.69 -21.32
CA PHE A 157 -0.87 -4.20 -22.48
C PHE A 157 -0.81 -2.69 -22.56
N SER A 158 -0.76 -2.18 -23.77
CA SER A 158 -0.78 -0.75 -24.10
C SER A 158 -2.08 -0.42 -24.85
N SER A 159 -2.73 0.68 -24.49
CA SER A 159 -3.92 1.17 -25.19
C SER A 159 -3.52 2.05 -26.39
N ALA A 160 -4.13 1.80 -27.54
CA ALA A 160 -4.00 2.65 -28.71
C ALA A 160 -5.34 2.68 -29.48
N ASN A 161 -5.90 3.86 -29.73
CA ASN A 161 -7.14 4.04 -30.51
C ASN A 161 -8.31 3.17 -30.04
N GLY A 162 -8.46 2.99 -28.72
CA GLY A 162 -9.51 2.14 -28.14
C GLY A 162 -9.26 0.63 -28.17
N SER A 163 -8.10 0.21 -28.67
CA SER A 163 -7.64 -1.19 -28.69
C SER A 163 -6.50 -1.40 -27.71
N TRP A 164 -6.35 -2.64 -27.25
CA TRP A 164 -5.24 -3.05 -26.38
C TRP A 164 -4.30 -3.97 -27.14
N THR A 165 -3.01 -3.77 -27.03
CA THR A 165 -1.96 -4.60 -27.64
C THR A 165 -0.93 -5.00 -26.61
N SER A 166 -0.47 -6.25 -26.64
CA SER A 166 0.62 -6.73 -25.79
C SER A 166 1.93 -6.01 -26.15
N LEU A 167 2.65 -5.55 -25.14
CA LEU A 167 4.02 -5.04 -25.29
C LEU A 167 5.06 -6.17 -25.29
N LEU A 168 4.67 -7.39 -25.01
CA LEU A 168 5.55 -8.55 -24.87
C LEU A 168 5.60 -9.42 -26.15
N VAL A 169 5.27 -8.90 -27.33
CA VAL A 169 5.32 -9.64 -28.61
C VAL A 169 6.76 -9.69 -29.12
N ASN A 170 7.25 -10.88 -29.49
CA ASN A 170 8.55 -11.16 -30.15
C ASN A 170 9.80 -10.62 -29.41
N ASN A 171 10.58 -11.46 -28.77
CA ASN A 171 11.77 -11.21 -27.93
C ASN A 171 11.48 -10.77 -26.47
N ARG A 172 10.67 -11.53 -25.81
CA ARG A 172 10.11 -11.23 -24.46
C ARG A 172 11.05 -11.50 -23.30
N PRO A 173 11.00 -10.67 -22.25
CA PRO A 173 11.08 -11.22 -20.90
C PRO A 173 9.78 -11.96 -20.56
N THR A 174 9.85 -13.09 -19.89
CA THR A 174 8.67 -13.74 -19.30
C THR A 174 8.25 -12.90 -18.09
N VAL A 175 7.22 -12.06 -18.25
CA VAL A 175 6.66 -11.29 -17.15
C VAL A 175 5.70 -12.18 -16.38
N ALA A 176 5.98 -12.37 -15.10
CA ALA A 176 5.12 -13.07 -14.18
C ALA A 176 4.61 -12.09 -13.12
N SER A 177 3.33 -11.71 -13.20
CA SER A 177 2.68 -10.73 -12.32
C SER A 177 3.31 -9.31 -12.43
N ALA A 178 2.86 -8.53 -13.41
CA ALA A 178 3.29 -7.12 -13.58
C ALA A 178 2.63 -6.25 -12.48
N ASP A 179 3.17 -6.32 -11.26
CA ASP A 179 2.58 -5.71 -10.07
C ASP A 179 2.76 -4.19 -10.04
N VAL A 180 3.79 -3.67 -10.72
CA VAL A 180 4.05 -2.23 -10.79
C VAL A 180 4.54 -1.81 -12.16
N LEU A 181 3.99 -0.72 -12.66
CA LEU A 181 4.38 -0.03 -13.89
C LEU A 181 4.78 1.40 -13.57
N PHE A 182 5.87 1.85 -14.15
CA PHE A 182 6.35 3.21 -13.96
C PHE A 182 7.06 3.71 -15.24
N GLU A 183 6.71 4.90 -15.75
CA GLU A 183 7.48 5.53 -16.81
C GLU A 183 8.41 6.60 -16.21
N ASP A 184 9.71 6.48 -16.47
CA ASP A 184 10.68 7.48 -16.04
C ASP A 184 10.67 8.72 -16.95
N ARG A 185 11.40 9.77 -16.55
CA ARG A 185 11.44 11.04 -17.33
C ARG A 185 12.11 10.91 -18.69
N GLU A 186 12.90 9.88 -18.88
CA GLU A 186 13.55 9.54 -20.14
C GLU A 186 12.64 8.75 -21.08
N GLY A 187 11.41 8.45 -20.64
CA GLY A 187 10.40 7.70 -21.40
C GLY A 187 10.61 6.19 -21.38
N ASN A 188 11.45 5.66 -20.49
CA ASN A 188 11.55 4.22 -20.31
C ASN A 188 10.38 3.71 -19.47
N LEU A 189 9.74 2.64 -19.92
CA LEU A 189 8.75 1.92 -19.13
C LEU A 189 9.43 0.87 -18.26
N TRP A 190 9.30 1.01 -16.96
CA TRP A 190 9.75 0.04 -15.98
C TRP A 190 8.59 -0.88 -15.59
N VAL A 191 8.85 -2.19 -15.54
CA VAL A 191 7.89 -3.23 -15.17
C VAL A 191 8.47 -4.04 -14.03
N GLY A 192 7.88 -3.90 -12.86
CA GLY A 192 8.25 -4.69 -11.68
C GLY A 192 7.31 -5.88 -11.54
N CYS A 193 7.88 -7.07 -11.41
CA CYS A 193 7.13 -8.30 -11.24
C CYS A 193 7.04 -8.69 -9.77
N GLY A 194 5.84 -9.05 -9.32
CA GLY A 194 5.57 -9.42 -7.93
C GLY A 194 5.84 -10.88 -7.58
N ALA A 195 6.07 -11.74 -8.56
CA ALA A 195 6.30 -13.17 -8.34
C ALA A 195 7.66 -13.42 -7.66
N PRO A 196 7.70 -14.06 -6.46
CA PRO A 196 8.94 -14.17 -5.69
C PRO A 196 10.04 -15.01 -6.35
N ALA A 197 9.67 -16.05 -7.08
CA ALA A 197 10.61 -16.98 -7.70
C ALA A 197 10.93 -16.68 -9.17
N HIS A 198 10.02 -15.99 -9.87
CA HIS A 198 10.11 -15.75 -11.30
C HIS A 198 9.86 -14.26 -11.64
N GLY A 199 10.06 -13.39 -10.66
CA GLY A 199 9.92 -11.96 -10.80
C GLY A 199 11.14 -11.30 -11.40
N GLY A 200 11.36 -10.06 -11.03
CA GLY A 200 12.46 -9.22 -11.48
C GLY A 200 11.96 -7.86 -11.91
N LEU A 201 12.90 -7.05 -12.35
CA LEU A 201 12.62 -5.72 -12.88
C LEU A 201 13.01 -5.69 -14.35
N TYR A 202 12.11 -5.18 -15.17
CA TYR A 202 12.34 -5.01 -16.60
C TYR A 202 12.23 -3.54 -16.98
N ARG A 203 12.99 -3.12 -18.00
CA ARG A 203 12.95 -1.77 -18.55
C ARG A 203 12.82 -1.86 -20.07
N LEU A 204 11.79 -1.23 -20.60
CA LEU A 204 11.60 -1.02 -22.03
C LEU A 204 12.10 0.39 -22.39
N ASN A 205 13.20 0.45 -23.15
CA ASN A 205 13.68 1.68 -23.77
C ASN A 205 13.34 1.64 -25.26
N ARG A 206 12.40 2.48 -25.69
CA ARG A 206 11.83 2.45 -27.07
C ARG A 206 11.27 1.07 -27.41
N THR A 207 12.09 0.20 -28.01
CA THR A 207 11.74 -1.16 -28.43
C THR A 207 12.62 -2.24 -27.78
N THR A 208 13.61 -1.84 -26.98
CA THR A 208 14.59 -2.76 -26.40
C THR A 208 14.30 -3.03 -24.94
N TRP A 209 14.13 -4.30 -24.61
CA TRP A 209 13.98 -4.75 -23.23
C TRP A 209 15.34 -5.02 -22.57
N SER A 210 15.47 -4.58 -21.32
CA SER A 210 16.55 -4.96 -20.41
C SER A 210 15.92 -5.60 -19.17
N SER A 211 16.58 -6.55 -18.55
CA SER A 211 16.16 -7.19 -17.30
C SER A 211 17.20 -6.96 -16.21
N PHE A 212 16.72 -6.88 -14.97
CA PHE A 212 17.54 -6.76 -13.77
C PHE A 212 17.10 -7.80 -12.76
N SER A 213 18.07 -8.42 -12.11
CA SER A 213 17.91 -9.49 -11.15
C SER A 213 18.71 -9.21 -9.86
N MET A 214 18.73 -10.16 -8.95
CA MET A 214 19.60 -10.08 -7.76
C MET A 214 21.08 -10.07 -8.10
N GLN A 215 21.48 -10.66 -9.25
CA GLN A 215 22.88 -10.63 -9.70
C GLN A 215 23.30 -9.24 -10.18
N ASP A 216 22.34 -8.42 -10.62
CA ASP A 216 22.56 -7.02 -11.02
C ASP A 216 22.52 -6.07 -9.82
N GLY A 217 22.19 -6.57 -8.63
CA GLY A 217 22.15 -5.80 -7.38
C GLY A 217 20.76 -5.49 -6.85
N LEU A 218 19.68 -6.11 -7.35
CA LEU A 218 18.37 -6.00 -6.71
C LEU A 218 18.33 -6.78 -5.39
N PRO A 219 17.63 -6.27 -4.35
CA PRO A 219 17.54 -6.97 -3.06
C PRO A 219 16.63 -8.20 -3.11
N HIS A 220 15.68 -8.26 -4.04
CA HIS A 220 14.75 -9.37 -4.22
C HIS A 220 14.11 -9.32 -5.61
N LEU A 221 13.58 -10.46 -6.10
CA LEU A 221 12.89 -10.52 -7.40
C LEU A 221 11.44 -10.03 -7.35
N SER A 222 10.83 -9.99 -6.18
CA SER A 222 9.47 -9.48 -6.00
C SER A 222 9.50 -7.97 -5.85
N ILE A 223 9.26 -7.24 -6.94
CA ILE A 223 9.26 -5.78 -6.99
C ILE A 223 7.85 -5.27 -6.66
N ARG A 224 7.76 -4.34 -5.71
CA ARG A 224 6.49 -3.86 -5.16
C ARG A 224 6.20 -2.39 -5.45
N SER A 225 7.22 -1.58 -5.61
CA SER A 225 7.05 -0.14 -5.91
C SER A 225 8.27 0.38 -6.65
N ILE A 226 8.05 1.34 -7.53
CA ILE A 226 9.09 2.03 -8.30
C ILE A 226 8.78 3.51 -8.26
N THR A 227 9.80 4.33 -8.06
CA THR A 227 9.70 5.79 -8.19
C THR A 227 11.00 6.36 -8.77
N GLN A 228 10.92 7.56 -9.36
CA GLN A 228 12.09 8.34 -9.74
C GLN A 228 12.13 9.61 -8.91
N THR A 229 13.25 9.82 -8.20
CA THR A 229 13.46 11.05 -7.42
C THR A 229 13.59 12.27 -8.33
N ARG A 230 13.42 13.46 -7.75
CA ARG A 230 13.68 14.73 -8.49
C ARG A 230 15.10 14.80 -9.06
N GLY A 231 16.06 14.17 -8.39
CA GLY A 231 17.44 14.04 -8.88
C GLY A 231 17.66 13.02 -9.99
N GLY A 232 16.59 12.31 -10.45
CA GLY A 232 16.67 11.35 -11.55
C GLY A 232 16.98 9.91 -11.14
N THR A 233 17.28 9.64 -9.87
CA THR A 233 17.58 8.29 -9.36
C THR A 233 16.29 7.45 -9.32
N ILE A 234 16.33 6.23 -9.89
CA ILE A 234 15.24 5.26 -9.77
C ILE A 234 15.37 4.54 -8.42
N TRP A 235 14.29 4.44 -7.68
CA TRP A 235 14.19 3.67 -6.45
C TRP A 235 13.17 2.56 -6.60
N VAL A 236 13.47 1.41 -6.01
CA VAL A 236 12.56 0.26 -5.95
C VAL A 236 12.40 -0.22 -4.51
N ALA A 237 11.19 -0.61 -4.17
CA ALA A 237 10.89 -1.45 -3.02
C ALA A 237 10.76 -2.89 -3.50
N ALA A 238 11.44 -3.81 -2.83
CA ALA A 238 11.41 -5.21 -3.21
C ALA A 238 11.42 -6.10 -1.98
N GLY A 239 10.66 -7.18 -2.02
CA GLY A 239 10.67 -8.15 -0.93
C GLY A 239 9.47 -9.05 -0.88
N PHE A 240 9.68 -10.18 -0.20
CA PHE A 240 8.67 -11.17 0.10
C PHE A 240 9.11 -11.99 1.32
N SER A 241 8.16 -12.25 2.23
CA SER A 241 8.37 -13.18 3.36
C SER A 241 9.63 -12.85 4.19
N ARG A 242 9.78 -11.60 4.61
CA ARG A 242 10.91 -11.10 5.42
C ARG A 242 12.28 -11.18 4.74
N GLN A 243 12.30 -11.09 3.41
CA GLN A 243 13.51 -10.99 2.60
C GLN A 243 13.36 -9.86 1.59
N GLY A 244 14.42 -9.09 1.35
CA GLY A 244 14.40 -7.99 0.39
C GLY A 244 15.10 -6.74 0.88
N GLY A 245 14.50 -5.60 0.61
CA GLY A 245 15.03 -4.27 0.92
C GLY A 245 14.58 -3.25 -0.11
N ALA A 246 15.23 -2.09 -0.12
CA ALA A 246 15.12 -1.11 -1.18
C ALA A 246 16.40 -1.08 -2.01
N ALA A 247 16.29 -0.65 -3.26
CA ALA A 247 17.49 -0.38 -4.07
C ALA A 247 17.33 0.91 -4.86
N LEU A 248 18.45 1.56 -5.11
CA LEU A 248 18.53 2.75 -5.95
C LEU A 248 19.42 2.47 -7.17
N TYR A 249 18.98 2.96 -8.34
CA TYR A 249 19.71 2.85 -9.60
C TYR A 249 20.21 4.22 -10.02
N SER A 250 21.52 4.35 -10.12
CA SER A 250 22.18 5.57 -10.55
C SER A 250 23.47 5.23 -11.30
N GLY A 251 23.75 5.94 -12.38
CA GLY A 251 24.99 5.74 -13.16
C GLY A 251 25.16 4.32 -13.73
N GLY A 252 24.06 3.57 -13.94
CA GLY A 252 24.12 2.22 -14.50
C GLY A 252 24.25 1.09 -13.46
N THR A 253 24.29 1.41 -12.17
CA THR A 253 24.48 0.44 -11.09
C THR A 253 23.36 0.50 -10.05
N TRP A 254 23.07 -0.66 -9.44
CA TRP A 254 22.15 -0.78 -8.30
C TRP A 254 22.92 -0.72 -6.99
N THR A 255 22.37 -0.01 -6.00
CA THR A 255 22.85 -0.01 -4.61
C THR A 255 21.73 -0.49 -3.72
N ASN A 256 21.93 -1.55 -2.97
CA ASN A 256 20.95 -2.10 -2.04
C ASN A 256 21.00 -1.38 -0.69
N LEU A 257 19.82 -1.28 -0.08
CA LEU A 257 19.60 -0.86 1.30
C LEU A 257 18.77 -1.92 2.03
N THR A 258 19.17 -2.23 3.24
CA THR A 258 18.56 -3.23 4.12
C THR A 258 18.32 -2.65 5.52
N VAL A 259 17.84 -3.46 6.44
CA VAL A 259 17.74 -3.06 7.87
C VAL A 259 19.10 -2.68 8.47
N ARG A 260 20.22 -3.20 7.95
CA ARG A 260 21.57 -2.82 8.40
C ARG A 260 21.92 -1.38 8.02
N ASP A 261 21.28 -0.86 7.00
CA ASP A 261 21.43 0.52 6.53
C ASP A 261 20.39 1.45 7.18
N GLY A 262 19.52 0.93 8.06
CA GLY A 262 18.51 1.66 8.83
C GLY A 262 17.09 1.60 8.30
N LEU A 263 16.78 0.69 7.35
CA LEU A 263 15.39 0.47 6.94
C LEU A 263 14.57 -0.15 8.08
N ALA A 264 13.26 0.11 8.09
CA ALA A 264 12.35 -0.39 9.11
C ALA A 264 12.23 -1.93 9.10
N GLY A 265 12.26 -2.53 7.92
CA GLY A 265 12.13 -3.99 7.75
C GLY A 265 12.79 -4.50 6.48
N GLU A 266 13.01 -5.80 6.44
CA GLU A 266 13.66 -6.51 5.32
C GLU A 266 12.78 -6.55 4.06
N SER A 267 11.47 -6.75 4.19
CA SER A 267 10.54 -6.80 3.06
C SER A 267 9.90 -5.44 2.86
N THR A 268 10.28 -4.72 1.81
CA THR A 268 9.74 -3.39 1.53
C THR A 268 8.58 -3.44 0.53
N ARG A 269 7.60 -2.53 0.73
CA ARG A 269 6.34 -2.47 -0.03
C ARG A 269 6.18 -1.23 -0.87
N SER A 270 6.69 -0.10 -0.42
CA SER A 270 6.48 1.18 -1.06
C SER A 270 7.69 2.09 -0.93
N VAL A 271 7.92 2.92 -1.95
CA VAL A 271 8.93 3.98 -1.97
C VAL A 271 8.30 5.27 -2.44
N PHE A 272 8.64 6.37 -1.78
CA PHE A 272 8.12 7.69 -2.08
C PHE A 272 9.15 8.77 -1.72
N GLU A 273 9.32 9.81 -2.55
CA GLU A 273 10.12 11.00 -2.25
C GLU A 273 9.18 12.16 -1.89
N ASP A 274 9.34 12.72 -0.71
CA ASP A 274 8.55 13.87 -0.26
C ASP A 274 9.05 15.22 -0.82
N SER A 275 8.31 16.30 -0.56
CA SER A 275 8.66 17.65 -1.01
C SER A 275 9.99 18.17 -0.45
N MET A 276 10.51 17.58 0.62
CA MET A 276 11.80 17.90 1.24
C MET A 276 12.93 16.99 0.76
N SER A 277 12.73 16.20 -0.29
CA SER A 277 13.69 15.21 -0.82
C SER A 277 14.12 14.16 0.19
N ARG A 278 13.23 13.83 1.14
CA ARG A 278 13.40 12.65 1.99
C ARG A 278 12.75 11.46 1.30
N MET A 279 13.37 10.29 1.45
CA MET A 279 12.77 9.04 1.03
C MET A 279 11.93 8.46 2.16
N TRP A 280 10.78 7.95 1.81
CA TRP A 280 9.88 7.19 2.66
C TRP A 280 9.82 5.78 2.13
N ILE A 281 10.21 4.79 2.93
CA ILE A 281 10.29 3.39 2.53
C ILE A 281 9.42 2.57 3.46
N GLY A 282 8.26 2.14 2.95
CA GLY A 282 7.30 1.32 3.69
C GLY A 282 7.70 -0.14 3.73
N SER A 283 7.60 -0.75 4.90
CA SER A 283 7.83 -2.18 5.14
C SER A 283 6.52 -2.98 5.07
N GLU A 284 6.66 -4.29 4.92
CA GLU A 284 5.56 -5.27 5.02
C GLU A 284 5.14 -5.52 6.48
N TYR A 285 6.05 -5.38 7.45
CA TYR A 285 5.80 -5.81 8.84
C TYR A 285 6.24 -4.81 9.90
N ASP A 286 7.00 -3.76 9.55
CA ASP A 286 7.80 -3.04 10.53
C ASP A 286 7.67 -1.51 10.41
N GLY A 287 6.63 -1.01 9.70
CA GLY A 287 6.35 0.42 9.56
C GLY A 287 7.10 1.08 8.41
N ILE A 288 7.64 2.28 8.63
CA ILE A 288 8.25 3.13 7.59
C ILE A 288 9.63 3.59 8.05
N ALA A 289 10.63 3.56 7.17
CA ALA A 289 11.85 4.33 7.31
C ALA A 289 11.75 5.66 6.54
N VAL A 290 12.04 6.77 7.21
CA VAL A 290 11.98 8.12 6.62
C VAL A 290 13.33 8.80 6.76
N GLY A 291 13.88 9.28 5.66
CA GLY A 291 15.17 9.96 5.69
C GLY A 291 15.94 9.94 4.39
N ARG A 292 17.22 9.73 4.49
CA ARG A 292 18.17 9.60 3.37
C ARG A 292 19.16 8.48 3.67
N PRO A 293 19.82 7.89 2.67
CA PRO A 293 20.86 6.91 2.92
C PRO A 293 21.86 7.37 3.98
N GLY A 294 22.05 6.55 5.02
CA GLY A 294 22.89 6.86 6.18
C GLY A 294 22.21 7.65 7.32
N SER A 295 20.95 8.08 7.17
CA SER A 295 20.21 8.78 8.24
C SER A 295 18.70 8.50 8.09
N TRP A 296 18.22 7.48 8.79
CA TRP A 296 16.84 7.04 8.78
C TRP A 296 16.20 7.14 10.16
N ASN A 297 14.96 7.60 10.19
CA ASN A 297 14.06 7.48 11.35
C ASN A 297 13.01 6.43 11.03
N VAL A 298 12.72 5.56 11.99
CA VAL A 298 11.69 4.52 11.83
C VAL A 298 10.42 4.96 12.56
N ILE A 299 9.28 4.87 11.84
CA ILE A 299 7.94 5.19 12.33
C ILE A 299 7.12 3.89 12.33
N THR A 300 6.48 3.59 13.44
CA THR A 300 5.71 2.36 13.67
C THR A 300 4.29 2.67 14.13
N GLU A 301 3.48 1.63 14.41
CA GLU A 301 2.17 1.80 15.03
C GLU A 301 2.25 2.49 16.40
N LYS A 302 3.37 2.36 17.14
CA LYS A 302 3.57 3.06 18.41
C LYS A 302 3.68 4.57 18.25
N ASP A 303 4.10 4.99 17.06
CA ASP A 303 4.28 6.39 16.69
C ASP A 303 3.06 6.96 15.95
N GLY A 304 1.98 6.18 15.80
CA GLY A 304 0.71 6.63 15.24
C GLY A 304 0.35 6.06 13.87
N LEU A 305 1.11 5.12 13.30
CA LEU A 305 0.68 4.44 12.08
C LEU A 305 -0.59 3.64 12.33
N ALA A 306 -1.49 3.62 11.34
CA ALA A 306 -2.74 2.86 11.38
C ALA A 306 -2.49 1.34 11.34
N GLY A 307 -1.39 0.91 10.73
CA GLY A 307 -1.00 -0.48 10.61
C GLY A 307 0.50 -0.62 10.29
N TYR A 308 1.03 -1.80 10.45
CA TYR A 308 2.45 -2.10 10.30
C TYR A 308 2.92 -2.27 8.85
N GLU A 309 2.03 -2.69 7.93
CA GLU A 309 2.34 -2.79 6.50
C GLU A 309 1.95 -1.49 5.80
N VAL A 310 2.91 -0.78 5.22
CA VAL A 310 2.67 0.47 4.52
C VAL A 310 2.79 0.27 3.02
N LYS A 311 1.62 0.24 2.38
CA LYS A 311 1.44 -0.18 0.99
C LYS A 311 1.57 0.95 -0.03
N VAL A 312 1.13 2.15 0.35
CA VAL A 312 1.12 3.32 -0.53
C VAL A 312 1.29 4.59 0.27
N MET A 313 2.00 5.54 -0.30
CA MET A 313 2.25 6.85 0.33
C MET A 313 2.11 7.96 -0.73
N ALA A 314 1.56 9.09 -0.31
CA ALA A 314 1.51 10.29 -1.13
C ALA A 314 1.57 11.54 -0.25
N GLN A 315 1.98 12.66 -0.83
CA GLN A 315 1.92 13.98 -0.23
C GLN A 315 1.07 14.90 -1.10
N ASP A 316 0.14 15.61 -0.50
CA ASP A 316 -0.68 16.57 -1.24
C ASP A 316 0.03 17.93 -1.41
N ALA A 317 -0.60 18.83 -2.16
CA ALA A 317 -0.05 20.15 -2.44
C ALA A 317 0.09 21.05 -1.19
N ASN A 318 -0.62 20.72 -0.11
CA ASN A 318 -0.52 21.40 1.19
C ASN A 318 0.58 20.81 2.08
N GLY A 319 1.23 19.73 1.60
CA GLY A 319 2.26 19.02 2.34
C GLY A 319 1.74 17.91 3.25
N THR A 320 0.42 17.70 3.35
CA THR A 320 -0.18 16.62 4.15
C THR A 320 0.20 15.26 3.56
N TYR A 321 0.64 14.33 4.41
CA TYR A 321 0.95 12.96 4.00
C TYR A 321 -0.28 12.06 4.16
N TRP A 322 -0.42 11.16 3.22
CA TRP A 322 -1.45 10.14 3.16
C TRP A 322 -0.77 8.78 3.07
N LEU A 323 -0.92 7.95 4.12
CA LEU A 323 -0.23 6.69 4.25
C LEU A 323 -1.25 5.56 4.31
N GLY A 324 -1.31 4.78 3.23
CA GLY A 324 -2.20 3.62 3.15
C GLY A 324 -1.54 2.38 3.75
N THR A 325 -2.25 1.75 4.69
CA THR A 325 -1.74 0.59 5.43
C THR A 325 -2.68 -0.62 5.32
N ASN A 326 -2.24 -1.75 5.88
CA ASN A 326 -3.06 -2.95 6.03
C ASN A 326 -4.20 -2.82 7.07
N SER A 327 -4.27 -1.68 7.79
CA SER A 327 -5.24 -1.47 8.87
C SER A 327 -5.82 -0.04 8.90
N GLY A 328 -5.94 0.59 7.74
CA GLY A 328 -6.52 1.92 7.58
C GLY A 328 -5.65 2.90 6.83
N LEU A 329 -6.08 4.16 6.85
CA LEU A 329 -5.39 5.29 6.24
C LEU A 329 -4.91 6.26 7.32
N ASN A 330 -3.66 6.70 7.25
CA ASN A 330 -3.21 7.87 8.01
C ASN A 330 -3.31 9.14 7.16
N ARG A 331 -3.76 10.22 7.78
CA ARG A 331 -3.56 11.60 7.37
C ARG A 331 -2.62 12.24 8.36
N VAL A 332 -1.49 12.78 7.88
CA VAL A 332 -0.45 13.35 8.74
C VAL A 332 -0.17 14.78 8.30
N ASP A 333 -0.33 15.72 9.21
CA ASP A 333 -0.08 17.12 8.94
C ASP A 333 1.41 17.39 8.64
N PRO A 334 1.74 18.33 7.74
CA PRO A 334 3.13 18.57 7.31
C PRO A 334 4.06 19.02 8.46
N TYR A 335 3.48 19.55 9.51
CA TYR A 335 4.21 20.04 10.71
C TYR A 335 4.09 19.08 11.89
N ALA A 336 3.49 17.91 11.72
CA ALA A 336 3.46 16.91 12.77
C ALA A 336 4.87 16.52 13.17
N ALA A 337 5.10 16.45 14.47
CA ALA A 337 6.38 15.95 14.98
C ALA A 337 6.52 14.47 14.57
N TYR A 338 7.62 14.16 13.91
CA TYR A 338 8.07 12.78 13.76
C TYR A 338 8.91 12.43 14.99
N PRO A 339 8.75 11.23 15.57
CA PRO A 339 9.58 10.80 16.70
C PRO A 339 11.06 10.73 16.34
#